data_24e2625c68feb406e8efb456418f9a2b
#
_entry.id   24e2625c68feb406e8efb456418f9a2b
#
_cell.length_a   1.000
_cell.length_b   1.000
_cell.length_c   1.000
_cell.angle_alpha   90.00
_cell.angle_beta   90.00
_cell.angle_gamma   90.00
#
_symmetry.space_group_name_H-M   'P 1'
#
loop_
_entity.id
_entity.type
_entity.pdbx_description
1 polymer ?
#
loop_
_entity_poly.entity_id
_entity_poly.type
_entity_poly.pdbx_seq_one_letter_code
_entity_poly.pdbx_strand_id
1 'polypeptide(L)'
;MDKKKTLVIGASENPERYSNLAVKKLTAHQHPVVAIGLTKGSIGNTVIESQQIPFTDVDTVTLYINPSTQPVNYDYIFSLHPKRIIFNPCTENEEFAKQAKQKGIITLEACTLVLLSTGQY
;
A
#
# COMPACT_ATOMS: atom_id res chain seq x y z
N MET A 1 4.77 -20.17 -4.79
CA MET A 1 4.73 -19.02 -3.89
C MET A 1 3.62 -18.07 -4.27
N ASP A 2 2.79 -17.72 -3.32
CA ASP A 2 1.63 -16.87 -3.61
C ASP A 2 2.06 -15.45 -3.86
N LYS A 3 1.55 -14.89 -4.93
CA LYS A 3 1.74 -13.48 -5.22
C LYS A 3 0.60 -12.68 -4.61
N LYS A 4 0.92 -11.51 -4.08
CA LYS A 4 -0.04 -10.68 -3.35
C LYS A 4 -0.24 -9.38 -4.10
N LYS A 5 -1.41 -9.22 -4.73
CA LYS A 5 -1.73 -7.95 -5.37
C LYS A 5 -1.74 -6.85 -4.33
N THR A 6 -0.91 -5.86 -4.55
CA THR A 6 -0.65 -4.81 -3.56
C THR A 6 -1.05 -3.45 -4.10
N LEU A 7 -1.81 -2.70 -3.28
CA LEU A 7 -2.11 -1.30 -3.54
C LEU A 7 -1.12 -0.45 -2.74
N VAL A 8 -0.37 0.38 -3.43
CA VAL A 8 0.54 1.35 -2.82
C VAL A 8 -0.18 2.69 -2.76
N ILE A 9 -0.42 3.21 -1.56
CA ILE A 9 -1.04 4.53 -1.36
C ILE A 9 0.04 5.52 -0.94
N GLY A 10 0.12 6.64 -1.67
CA GLY A 10 1.19 7.61 -1.52
C GLY A 10 2.30 7.42 -2.54
N ALA A 11 1.98 6.80 -3.68
CA ALA A 11 2.94 6.56 -4.74
C ALA A 11 3.42 7.87 -5.38
N SER A 12 4.67 7.87 -5.85
CA SER A 12 5.28 9.06 -6.43
C SER A 12 6.24 8.65 -7.55
N GLU A 13 6.30 9.47 -8.59
CA GLU A 13 7.29 9.28 -9.65
C GLU A 13 8.71 9.64 -9.20
N ASN A 14 8.86 10.31 -8.06
CA ASN A 14 10.17 10.66 -7.52
C ASN A 14 10.91 9.39 -7.08
N PRO A 15 12.04 9.04 -7.75
CA PRO A 15 12.75 7.79 -7.44
C PRO A 15 13.40 7.77 -6.06
N GLU A 16 13.47 8.91 -5.38
CA GLU A 16 14.03 8.99 -4.03
C GLU A 16 12.99 8.64 -2.96
N ARG A 17 11.71 8.58 -3.31
CA ARG A 17 10.66 8.24 -2.35
C ARG A 17 10.62 6.74 -2.09
N TYR A 18 10.41 6.36 -0.83
CA TYR A 18 10.27 4.95 -0.46
C TYR A 18 9.11 4.28 -1.17
N SER A 19 8.01 5.00 -1.43
CA SER A 19 6.89 4.46 -2.18
C SER A 19 7.28 4.07 -3.61
N ASN A 20 8.14 4.86 -4.25
CA ASN A 20 8.65 4.55 -5.57
C ASN A 20 9.49 3.27 -5.54
N LEU A 21 10.39 3.17 -4.56
CA LEU A 21 11.20 1.98 -4.36
C LEU A 21 10.34 0.75 -4.09
N ALA A 22 9.27 0.92 -3.31
CA ALA A 22 8.36 -0.18 -3.01
C ALA A 22 7.66 -0.71 -4.25
N VAL A 23 7.16 0.17 -5.12
CA VAL A 23 6.53 -0.25 -6.38
C VAL A 23 7.53 -1.05 -7.21
N LYS A 24 8.74 -0.56 -7.36
CA LYS A 24 9.78 -1.24 -8.14
C LYS A 24 10.12 -2.60 -7.55
N LYS A 25 10.28 -2.68 -6.23
CA LYS A 25 10.67 -3.92 -5.57
C LYS A 25 9.55 -4.95 -5.56
N LEU A 26 8.32 -4.52 -5.34
CA LEU A 26 7.14 -5.40 -5.46
C LEU A 26 7.06 -5.99 -6.87
N THR A 27 7.23 -5.16 -7.89
CA THR A 27 7.21 -5.60 -9.28
C THR A 27 8.35 -6.60 -9.57
N ALA A 28 9.55 -6.32 -9.05
CA ALA A 28 10.71 -7.20 -9.23
C ALA A 28 10.47 -8.57 -8.57
N HIS A 29 9.70 -8.60 -7.47
CA HIS A 29 9.30 -9.84 -6.81
C HIS A 29 8.03 -10.45 -7.42
N GLN A 30 7.56 -9.89 -8.54
CA GLN A 30 6.43 -10.41 -9.32
C GLN A 30 5.07 -10.32 -8.61
N HIS A 31 4.93 -9.43 -7.66
CA HIS A 31 3.62 -9.11 -7.10
C HIS A 31 2.90 -8.13 -8.03
N PRO A 32 1.62 -8.34 -8.35
CA PRO A 32 0.85 -7.33 -9.09
C PRO A 32 0.73 -6.06 -8.24
N VAL A 33 0.92 -4.90 -8.86
CA VAL A 33 0.92 -3.62 -8.15
C VAL A 33 -0.07 -2.66 -8.80
N VAL A 34 -0.89 -2.02 -7.96
CA VAL A 34 -1.69 -0.86 -8.33
C VAL A 34 -1.30 0.27 -7.40
N ALA A 35 -1.44 1.51 -7.85
CA ALA A 35 -0.88 2.64 -7.11
C ALA A 35 -1.79 3.86 -7.17
N ILE A 36 -1.85 4.56 -6.03
CA ILE A 36 -2.56 5.84 -5.91
C ILE A 36 -1.58 6.85 -5.32
N GLY A 37 -1.55 8.05 -5.91
CA GLY A 37 -0.74 9.15 -5.44
C GLY A 37 -1.46 10.48 -5.60
N LEU A 38 -0.79 11.55 -5.21
CA LEU A 38 -1.35 12.90 -5.32
C LEU A 38 -1.47 13.34 -6.78
N THR A 39 -0.58 12.87 -7.64
CA THR A 39 -0.51 13.27 -9.03
C THR A 39 -0.48 12.03 -9.91
N LYS A 40 -1.23 12.06 -11.00
CA LYS A 40 -1.19 11.00 -11.99
C LYS A 40 0.21 10.88 -12.60
N GLY A 41 0.65 9.65 -12.86
CA GLY A 41 1.95 9.40 -13.44
C GLY A 41 2.19 7.90 -13.58
N SER A 42 3.47 7.52 -13.59
CA SER A 42 3.81 6.10 -13.70
C SER A 42 5.16 5.80 -13.06
N ILE A 43 5.31 4.55 -12.64
CA ILE A 43 6.58 4.00 -12.18
C ILE A 43 6.77 2.71 -12.98
N GLY A 44 7.67 2.75 -13.98
CA GLY A 44 7.78 1.65 -14.93
C GLY A 44 6.44 1.43 -15.63
N ASN A 45 5.92 0.22 -15.56
CA ASN A 45 4.63 -0.13 -16.16
C ASN A 45 3.45 0.06 -15.21
N THR A 46 3.70 0.53 -13.97
CA THR A 46 2.63 0.76 -13.00
C THR A 46 2.13 2.19 -13.11
N VAL A 47 0.83 2.32 -13.41
CA VAL A 47 0.18 3.64 -13.50
C VAL A 47 -0.14 4.12 -12.08
N ILE A 48 0.18 5.39 -11.80
CA ILE A 48 -0.24 6.05 -10.56
C ILE A 48 -1.56 6.76 -10.85
N GLU A 49 -2.62 6.35 -10.18
CA GLU A 49 -3.90 7.04 -10.25
C GLU A 49 -3.97 8.12 -9.18
N SER A 50 -4.67 9.21 -9.48
CA SER A 50 -4.88 10.29 -8.51
C SER A 50 -6.24 10.22 -7.82
N GLN A 51 -7.03 9.22 -8.13
CA GLN A 51 -8.37 9.04 -7.59
C GLN A 51 -8.51 7.66 -6.95
N GLN A 52 -9.53 7.51 -6.11
CA GLN A 52 -9.82 6.24 -5.43
C GLN A 52 -10.52 5.29 -6.41
N ILE A 53 -9.71 4.54 -7.15
CA ILE A 53 -10.20 3.56 -8.12
C ILE A 53 -10.65 2.29 -7.39
N PRO A 54 -11.81 1.69 -7.73
CA PRO A 54 -12.27 0.46 -7.09
C PRO A 54 -11.54 -0.77 -7.64
N PHE A 55 -10.26 -0.89 -7.30
CA PHE A 55 -9.46 -2.04 -7.71
C PHE A 55 -10.05 -3.33 -7.15
N THR A 56 -9.87 -4.44 -7.90
CA THR A 56 -10.35 -5.75 -7.49
C THR A 56 -9.20 -6.64 -7.00
N ASP A 57 -9.52 -7.60 -6.14
CA ASP A 57 -8.60 -8.64 -5.68
C ASP A 57 -7.34 -8.08 -5.00
N VAL A 58 -7.47 -6.94 -4.30
CA VAL A 58 -6.36 -6.38 -3.54
C VAL A 58 -6.13 -7.22 -2.28
N ASP A 59 -4.96 -7.82 -2.19
CA ASP A 59 -4.56 -8.59 -1.00
C ASP A 59 -4.03 -7.67 0.09
N THR A 60 -3.11 -6.78 -0.26
CA THR A 60 -2.38 -5.96 0.70
C THR A 60 -2.45 -4.50 0.28
N VAL A 61 -2.69 -3.64 1.26
CA VAL A 61 -2.53 -2.18 1.11
C VAL A 61 -1.28 -1.77 1.89
N THR A 62 -0.35 -1.12 1.23
CA THR A 62 0.85 -0.59 1.88
C THR A 62 0.80 0.93 1.87
N LEU A 63 0.90 1.53 3.06
CA LEU A 63 0.68 2.96 3.27
C LEU A 63 1.98 3.73 3.30
N TYR A 64 2.03 4.78 2.49
CA TYR A 64 3.13 5.75 2.45
C TYR A 64 2.62 7.18 2.63
N ILE A 65 1.46 7.32 3.28
CA ILE A 65 0.89 8.62 3.66
C ILE A 65 0.88 8.75 5.17
N ASN A 66 1.05 9.96 5.68
CA ASN A 66 1.12 10.17 7.13
C ASN A 66 -0.26 9.98 7.77
N PRO A 67 -0.31 9.77 9.11
CA PRO A 67 -1.59 9.50 9.79
C PRO A 67 -2.63 10.60 9.60
N SER A 68 -2.21 11.86 9.46
CA SER A 68 -3.16 12.97 9.33
C SER A 68 -3.90 12.97 8.00
N THR A 69 -3.34 12.32 6.96
CA THR A 69 -3.99 12.23 5.64
C THR A 69 -4.67 10.90 5.40
N GLN A 70 -4.52 9.93 6.31
CA GLN A 70 -5.12 8.61 6.15
C GLN A 70 -6.66 8.58 6.26
N PRO A 71 -7.30 9.39 7.13
CA PRO A 71 -8.76 9.25 7.34
C PRO A 71 -9.61 9.37 6.08
N VAL A 72 -9.20 10.18 5.10
CA VAL A 72 -9.94 10.32 3.85
C VAL A 72 -9.94 9.04 3.02
N ASN A 73 -9.06 8.09 3.36
CA ASN A 73 -8.94 6.82 2.66
C ASN A 73 -9.53 5.63 3.43
N TYR A 74 -10.01 5.83 4.66
CA TYR A 74 -10.46 4.71 5.49
C TYR A 74 -11.58 3.91 4.80
N ASP A 75 -12.67 4.57 4.44
CA ASP A 75 -13.80 3.89 3.82
C ASP A 75 -13.43 3.26 2.48
N TYR A 76 -12.59 3.96 1.72
CA TYR A 76 -12.12 3.44 0.44
C TYR A 76 -11.35 2.14 0.64
N ILE A 77 -10.37 2.13 1.55
CA ILE A 77 -9.57 0.94 1.81
C ILE A 77 -10.44 -0.21 2.29
N PHE A 78 -11.37 0.06 3.22
CA PHE A 78 -12.27 -0.97 3.71
C PHE A 78 -13.17 -1.52 2.61
N SER A 79 -13.57 -0.68 1.65
CA SER A 79 -14.39 -1.11 0.52
C SER A 79 -13.67 -2.12 -0.40
N LEU A 80 -12.34 -2.13 -0.39
CA LEU A 80 -11.54 -3.06 -1.18
C LEU A 80 -11.41 -4.43 -0.52
N HIS A 81 -11.77 -4.55 0.75
CA HIS A 81 -11.68 -5.79 1.54
C HIS A 81 -10.28 -6.43 1.49
N PRO A 82 -9.21 -5.67 1.76
CA PRO A 82 -7.88 -6.25 1.75
C PRO A 82 -7.72 -7.25 2.90
N LYS A 83 -6.82 -8.20 2.74
CA LYS A 83 -6.51 -9.14 3.81
C LYS A 83 -5.53 -8.54 4.81
N ARG A 84 -4.73 -7.55 4.37
CA ARG A 84 -3.63 -7.02 5.15
C ARG A 84 -3.40 -5.55 4.84
N ILE A 85 -3.06 -4.77 5.88
CA ILE A 85 -2.60 -3.38 5.73
C ILE A 85 -1.23 -3.28 6.38
N ILE A 86 -0.27 -2.72 5.66
CA ILE A 86 1.08 -2.47 6.17
C ILE A 86 1.23 -0.99 6.45
N PHE A 87 1.53 -0.67 7.71
CA PHE A 87 1.88 0.67 8.15
C PHE A 87 3.39 0.79 8.10
N ASN A 88 3.92 1.38 7.02
CA ASN A 88 5.36 1.60 6.89
C ASN A 88 5.83 2.62 7.93
N PRO A 89 7.14 2.72 8.21
CA PRO A 89 7.63 3.69 9.20
C PRO A 89 7.09 5.10 8.95
N CYS A 90 6.65 5.76 10.02
CA CYS A 90 6.04 7.09 10.03
C CYS A 90 4.59 7.14 9.53
N THR A 91 3.97 5.99 9.24
CA THR A 91 2.55 5.94 8.88
C THR A 91 1.70 5.29 9.97
N GLU A 92 2.29 4.92 11.10
CA GLU A 92 1.61 4.22 12.18
C GLU A 92 0.39 5.01 12.66
N ASN A 93 -0.75 4.33 12.76
CA ASN A 93 -2.02 4.95 13.10
C ASN A 93 -2.87 3.97 13.90
N GLU A 94 -2.88 4.13 15.21
CA GLU A 94 -3.58 3.20 16.11
C GLU A 94 -5.08 3.17 15.84
N GLU A 95 -5.69 4.30 15.55
CA GLU A 95 -7.12 4.36 15.27
C GLU A 95 -7.48 3.53 14.05
N PHE A 96 -6.76 3.72 12.95
CA PHE A 96 -7.01 2.97 11.73
C PHE A 96 -6.74 1.48 11.92
N ALA A 97 -5.63 1.16 12.59
CA ALA A 97 -5.29 -0.24 12.87
C ALA A 97 -6.37 -0.92 13.71
N LYS A 98 -6.91 -0.22 14.72
CA LYS A 98 -7.99 -0.75 15.54
C LYS A 98 -9.25 -1.04 14.72
N GLN A 99 -9.64 -0.10 13.86
CA GLN A 99 -10.80 -0.29 12.99
C GLN A 99 -10.59 -1.46 12.03
N ALA A 100 -9.39 -1.58 11.46
CA ALA A 100 -9.05 -2.66 10.55
C ALA A 100 -9.13 -4.02 11.24
N LYS A 101 -8.58 -4.13 12.45
CA LYS A 101 -8.65 -5.37 13.23
C LYS A 101 -10.07 -5.78 13.54
N GLN A 102 -10.95 -4.82 13.83
CA GLN A 102 -12.37 -5.10 14.08
C GLN A 102 -13.06 -5.68 12.84
N LYS A 103 -12.53 -5.42 11.66
CA LYS A 103 -13.05 -5.93 10.39
C LYS A 103 -12.34 -7.21 9.94
N GLY A 104 -11.47 -7.77 10.77
CA GLY A 104 -10.75 -9.00 10.45
C GLY A 104 -9.55 -8.80 9.53
N ILE A 105 -9.07 -7.58 9.37
CA ILE A 105 -7.92 -7.27 8.52
C ILE A 105 -6.64 -7.37 9.35
N ILE A 106 -5.63 -8.05 8.80
CA ILE A 106 -4.31 -8.15 9.45
C ILE A 106 -3.61 -6.81 9.32
N THR A 107 -3.04 -6.30 10.40
CA THR A 107 -2.27 -5.05 10.39
C THR A 107 -0.84 -5.32 10.80
N LEU A 108 0.11 -4.71 10.10
CA LEU A 108 1.54 -4.82 10.40
C LEU A 108 2.14 -3.42 10.46
N GLU A 109 2.94 -3.16 11.50
CA GLU A 109 3.82 -2.01 11.54
C GLU A 109 5.19 -2.48 11.09
N ALA A 110 5.50 -2.32 9.81
CA ALA A 110 6.70 -2.90 9.21
C ALA A 110 7.09 -2.12 7.96
N CYS A 111 8.32 -2.32 7.50
CA CYS A 111 8.78 -1.73 6.25
C CYS A 111 8.60 -2.74 5.12
N THR A 112 7.81 -2.38 4.12
CA THR A 112 7.55 -3.25 2.96
C THR A 112 8.84 -3.66 2.27
N LEU A 113 9.80 -2.74 2.13
CA LEU A 113 11.08 -3.05 1.49
C LEU A 113 11.84 -4.13 2.26
N VAL A 114 11.82 -4.05 3.60
CA VAL A 114 12.49 -5.04 4.45
C VAL A 114 11.77 -6.38 4.37
N LEU A 115 10.45 -6.39 4.39
CA LEU A 115 9.69 -7.64 4.25
C LEU A 115 10.03 -8.36 2.94
N LEU A 116 10.14 -7.61 1.86
CA LEU A 116 10.51 -8.18 0.55
C LEU A 116 11.95 -8.70 0.56
N SER A 117 12.88 -7.94 1.15
CA SER A 117 14.29 -8.32 1.19
C SER A 117 14.54 -9.58 2.02
N THR A 118 13.73 -9.80 3.05
CA THR A 118 13.90 -10.93 3.99
C THR A 118 13.01 -12.12 3.67
N GLY A 119 12.23 -12.05 2.59
CA GLY A 119 11.33 -13.13 2.23
C GLY A 119 10.11 -13.25 3.13
N GLN A 120 9.77 -12.19 3.86
CA GLN A 120 8.66 -12.22 4.82
C GLN A 120 7.41 -11.52 4.30
N TYR A 121 7.45 -11.04 3.08
CA TYR A 121 6.31 -10.35 2.50
C TYR A 121 5.19 -11.35 2.21
#